data_60bd4f28ba3e951fa36b731647c5f87e
#
_entry.id   60bd4f28ba3e951fa36b731647c5f87e
#
_cell.length_a   1.000
_cell.length_b   1.000
_cell.length_c   1.000
_cell.angle_alpha   90.00
_cell.angle_beta   90.00
_cell.angle_gamma   90.00
#
_symmetry.space_group_name_H-M   'P 1'
#
loop_
_entity.id
_entity.type
_entity.pdbx_description
1 polymer ?
#
loop_
_entity_poly.entity_id
_entity_poly.type
_entity_poly.pdbx_seq_one_letter_code
_entity_poly.pdbx_strand_id
1 'polypeptide(L)'
;MFHIKKGKGVASFVENLSTYIDHTLLKADATRKQILQLCQEAKTYHFASVCVNPYWVATCKEALKDSEVKICTVVGFPLGATTSEVKAFEARQAIANGADEIDMVANLSFIQSGNQEALIQDIHAVVEAVGESGIVKVIIETCLLTNKEKSLATQAVIKAGAHFVKTSTGFSISGATVEDIEQIKQVARNQIGIKAAGGIRTKKEAEKMIAAGATRLGTSGGVAIV
;
A
#
# COMPACT_ATOMS: atom_id res chain seq x y z
N MET A 1 -30.26 -8.79 -34.79
CA MET A 1 -30.19 -10.00 -33.97
C MET A 1 -28.73 -10.44 -33.90
N PHE A 2 -27.96 -9.90 -32.95
CA PHE A 2 -26.53 -10.18 -32.84
C PHE A 2 -26.31 -11.32 -31.85
N HIS A 3 -25.74 -12.42 -32.33
CA HIS A 3 -25.37 -13.58 -31.54
C HIS A 3 -24.10 -13.26 -30.74
N ILE A 4 -24.22 -13.11 -29.42
CA ILE A 4 -23.07 -13.05 -28.50
C ILE A 4 -22.58 -14.48 -28.28
N LYS A 5 -21.48 -14.86 -28.89
CA LYS A 5 -20.73 -16.08 -28.55
C LYS A 5 -20.09 -15.86 -27.17
N LYS A 6 -20.51 -16.64 -26.17
CA LYS A 6 -19.79 -16.78 -24.89
C LYS A 6 -18.44 -17.44 -25.18
N GLY A 7 -17.39 -16.64 -25.25
CA GLY A 7 -16.01 -17.10 -25.26
C GLY A 7 -15.55 -17.48 -23.86
N LYS A 8 -14.98 -18.67 -23.72
CA LYS A 8 -14.32 -19.19 -22.52
C LYS A 8 -13.14 -18.31 -22.16
N GLY A 9 -13.04 -17.98 -20.82
CA GLY A 9 -11.85 -17.61 -20.09
C GLY A 9 -10.70 -16.90 -20.85
N VAL A 10 -10.86 -15.61 -21.16
CA VAL A 10 -9.71 -14.77 -21.53
C VAL A 10 -9.13 -14.27 -20.22
N ALA A 11 -7.95 -14.81 -19.83
CA ALA A 11 -7.10 -14.15 -18.87
C ALA A 11 -6.84 -12.74 -19.41
N SER A 12 -7.35 -11.70 -18.74
CA SER A 12 -7.01 -10.33 -19.09
C SER A 12 -5.52 -10.15 -18.82
N PHE A 13 -4.70 -10.13 -19.84
CA PHE A 13 -3.31 -9.72 -19.73
C PHE A 13 -3.29 -8.29 -19.23
N VAL A 14 -2.63 -8.05 -18.09
CA VAL A 14 -2.36 -6.69 -17.60
C VAL A 14 -1.29 -6.11 -18.51
N GLU A 15 -1.66 -5.20 -19.42
CA GLU A 15 -0.77 -4.68 -20.47
C GLU A 15 0.44 -3.93 -19.90
N ASN A 16 0.37 -3.39 -18.69
CA ASN A 16 1.49 -2.70 -18.04
C ASN A 16 1.52 -2.96 -16.52
N LEU A 17 2.12 -4.08 -16.14
CA LEU A 17 2.22 -4.48 -14.73
C LEU A 17 3.08 -3.53 -13.89
N SER A 18 4.04 -2.85 -14.50
CA SER A 18 4.94 -1.90 -13.85
C SER A 18 4.19 -0.80 -13.10
N THR A 19 3.11 -0.27 -13.69
CA THR A 19 2.34 0.84 -13.11
C THR A 19 1.56 0.46 -11.84
N TYR A 20 1.49 -0.83 -11.52
CA TYR A 20 0.91 -1.32 -10.26
C TYR A 20 1.93 -1.43 -9.13
N ILE A 21 3.24 -1.34 -9.41
CA ILE A 21 4.29 -1.73 -8.47
C ILE A 21 4.77 -0.54 -7.64
N ASP A 22 4.67 -0.69 -6.30
CA ASP A 22 5.47 0.06 -5.34
C ASP A 22 6.72 -0.77 -5.03
N HIS A 23 7.86 -0.41 -5.65
CA HIS A 23 9.13 -1.11 -5.48
C HIS A 23 9.70 -0.83 -4.09
N THR A 24 9.80 -1.87 -3.24
CA THR A 24 9.86 -1.70 -1.79
C THR A 24 11.17 -2.18 -1.19
N LEU A 25 11.79 -1.32 -0.36
CA LEU A 25 12.94 -1.68 0.49
C LEU A 25 12.78 -1.07 1.89
N LEU A 26 12.31 -1.89 2.85
CA LEU A 26 12.01 -1.48 4.24
C LEU A 26 12.90 -2.19 5.27
N LYS A 27 13.96 -2.88 4.86
CA LYS A 27 14.92 -3.50 5.77
C LYS A 27 15.59 -2.45 6.65
N ALA A 28 15.77 -2.75 7.94
CA ALA A 28 16.41 -1.84 8.89
C ALA A 28 17.87 -1.54 8.55
N ASP A 29 18.55 -2.49 7.90
CA ASP A 29 19.95 -2.41 7.47
C ASP A 29 20.12 -1.93 6.02
N ALA A 30 19.08 -1.34 5.41
CA ALA A 30 19.15 -0.81 4.05
C ALA A 30 20.23 0.26 3.94
N THR A 31 21.11 0.11 2.97
CA THR A 31 22.21 1.05 2.70
C THR A 31 21.83 2.07 1.64
N ARG A 32 22.51 3.24 1.65
CA ARG A 32 22.32 4.28 0.62
C ARG A 32 22.50 3.73 -0.81
N LYS A 33 23.48 2.83 -1.02
CA LYS A 33 23.69 2.18 -2.32
C LYS A 33 22.47 1.39 -2.78
N GLN A 34 21.84 0.63 -1.89
CA GLN A 34 20.64 -0.15 -2.21
C GLN A 34 19.42 0.76 -2.49
N ILE A 35 19.28 1.87 -1.77
CA ILE A 35 18.21 2.85 -2.04
C ILE A 35 18.39 3.51 -3.41
N LEU A 36 19.60 3.91 -3.78
CA LEU A 36 19.87 4.47 -5.11
C LEU A 36 19.63 3.45 -6.22
N GLN A 37 19.97 2.18 -5.99
CA GLN A 37 19.67 1.08 -6.91
C GLN A 37 18.14 0.90 -7.07
N LEU A 38 17.39 0.91 -5.97
CA LEU A 38 15.92 0.84 -5.98
C LEU A 38 15.31 1.97 -6.84
N CYS A 39 15.78 3.19 -6.66
CA CYS A 39 15.35 4.35 -7.46
C CYS A 39 15.67 4.18 -8.94
N GLN A 40 16.88 3.68 -9.26
CA GLN A 40 17.28 3.43 -10.65
C GLN A 40 16.44 2.35 -11.31
N GLU A 41 16.16 1.25 -10.61
CA GLU A 41 15.25 0.20 -11.07
C GLU A 41 13.85 0.75 -11.32
N ALA A 42 13.30 1.52 -10.37
CA ALA A 42 11.97 2.11 -10.51
C ALA A 42 11.86 3.04 -11.74
N LYS A 43 12.90 3.82 -12.04
CA LYS A 43 12.98 4.66 -13.26
C LYS A 43 13.03 3.80 -14.51
N THR A 44 13.88 2.76 -14.53
CA THR A 44 14.10 1.91 -15.71
C THR A 44 12.85 1.12 -16.08
N TYR A 45 12.12 0.63 -15.09
CA TYR A 45 10.92 -0.18 -15.29
C TYR A 45 9.61 0.62 -15.20
N HIS A 46 9.68 1.94 -14.98
CA HIS A 46 8.51 2.81 -14.85
C HIS A 46 7.53 2.36 -13.77
N PHE A 47 8.04 2.01 -12.58
CA PHE A 47 7.20 1.62 -11.46
C PHE A 47 6.38 2.80 -10.93
N ALA A 48 5.24 2.51 -10.29
CA ALA A 48 4.36 3.53 -9.72
C ALA A 48 5.07 4.35 -8.64
N SER A 49 5.78 3.66 -7.74
CA SER A 49 6.55 4.32 -6.68
C SER A 49 7.76 3.48 -6.23
N VAL A 50 8.66 4.13 -5.50
CA VAL A 50 9.53 3.44 -4.53
C VAL A 50 8.89 3.53 -3.14
N CYS A 51 9.05 2.48 -2.30
CA CYS A 51 8.58 2.50 -0.92
C CYS A 51 9.74 2.22 0.03
N VAL A 52 10.06 3.20 0.89
CA VAL A 52 11.27 3.20 1.74
C VAL A 52 10.94 3.63 3.18
N ASN A 53 11.85 3.37 4.11
CA ASN A 53 11.74 3.93 5.46
C ASN A 53 11.88 5.48 5.44
N PRO A 54 11.28 6.22 6.38
CA PRO A 54 11.21 7.69 6.37
C PRO A 54 12.57 8.39 6.24
N TYR A 55 13.62 7.84 6.82
CA TYR A 55 14.99 8.33 6.73
C TYR A 55 15.49 8.53 5.29
N TRP A 56 14.98 7.68 4.35
CA TRP A 56 15.45 7.66 2.96
C TRP A 56 14.67 8.55 2.00
N VAL A 57 13.58 9.18 2.46
CA VAL A 57 12.70 9.99 1.59
C VAL A 57 13.46 11.09 0.87
N ALA A 58 14.27 11.90 1.58
CA ALA A 58 15.06 12.97 0.98
C ALA A 58 16.08 12.45 -0.04
N THR A 59 16.69 11.27 0.22
CA THR A 59 17.59 10.62 -0.73
C THR A 59 16.86 10.19 -2.00
N CYS A 60 15.66 9.62 -1.87
CA CYS A 60 14.82 9.25 -3.02
C CYS A 60 14.37 10.50 -3.79
N LYS A 61 14.02 11.60 -3.10
CA LYS A 61 13.61 12.87 -3.73
C LYS A 61 14.69 13.40 -4.66
N GLU A 62 15.94 13.40 -4.23
CA GLU A 62 17.05 13.82 -5.08
C GLU A 62 17.30 12.84 -6.25
N ALA A 63 17.24 11.52 -5.99
CA ALA A 63 17.49 10.50 -7.01
C ALA A 63 16.39 10.42 -8.10
N LEU A 64 15.17 10.84 -7.77
CA LEU A 64 13.98 10.74 -8.64
C LEU A 64 13.51 12.10 -9.18
N LYS A 65 14.24 13.19 -8.98
CA LYS A 65 13.83 14.57 -9.34
C LYS A 65 13.38 14.74 -10.79
N ASP A 66 13.95 13.96 -11.71
CA ASP A 66 13.64 13.99 -13.14
C ASP A 66 12.82 12.76 -13.57
N SER A 67 11.91 12.29 -12.70
CA SER A 67 11.14 11.06 -12.91
C SER A 67 9.70 11.24 -12.44
N GLU A 68 8.78 10.52 -13.07
CA GLU A 68 7.36 10.42 -12.66
C GLU A 68 7.14 9.43 -11.50
N VAL A 69 8.17 8.65 -11.13
CA VAL A 69 8.09 7.65 -10.05
C VAL A 69 7.82 8.36 -8.72
N LYS A 70 6.76 7.96 -8.03
CA LYS A 70 6.36 8.54 -6.76
C LYS A 70 7.21 8.02 -5.59
N ILE A 71 7.26 8.78 -4.51
CA ILE A 71 7.96 8.40 -3.28
C ILE A 71 6.94 8.06 -2.22
N CYS A 72 6.87 6.77 -1.88
CA CYS A 72 6.07 6.25 -0.80
C CYS A 72 6.96 6.01 0.43
N THR A 73 6.43 6.28 1.63
CA THR A 73 7.09 5.91 2.87
C THR A 73 6.08 5.39 3.89
N VAL A 74 6.57 4.85 5.01
CA VAL A 74 5.76 4.22 6.05
C VAL A 74 5.66 5.09 7.31
N VAL A 75 4.56 4.96 8.05
CA VAL A 75 4.26 5.72 9.26
C VAL A 75 3.64 4.79 10.33
N GLY A 76 4.07 4.94 11.59
CA GLY A 76 3.70 4.04 12.68
C GLY A 76 4.15 2.60 12.44
N PHE A 77 5.17 2.39 11.66
CA PHE A 77 5.54 1.12 11.07
C PHE A 77 6.62 0.38 11.89
N PRO A 78 6.53 -0.98 12.04
CA PRO A 78 5.51 -1.85 11.44
C PRO A 78 4.32 -2.17 12.37
N LEU A 79 4.29 -1.67 13.60
CA LEU A 79 3.37 -2.13 14.65
C LEU A 79 2.03 -1.39 14.71
N GLY A 80 1.96 -0.15 14.24
CA GLY A 80 0.76 0.70 14.37
C GLY A 80 0.44 1.13 15.82
N ALA A 81 1.26 0.73 16.80
CA ALA A 81 0.98 0.83 18.23
C ALA A 81 1.45 2.15 18.89
N THR A 82 1.73 3.18 18.11
CA THR A 82 2.00 4.53 18.61
C THR A 82 0.72 5.37 18.60
N THR A 83 0.78 6.59 19.17
CA THR A 83 -0.39 7.48 19.20
C THR A 83 -0.67 8.13 17.85
N SER A 84 -1.90 8.59 17.64
CA SER A 84 -2.33 9.24 16.40
C SER A 84 -1.55 10.52 16.12
N GLU A 85 -1.21 11.28 17.16
CA GLU A 85 -0.40 12.50 17.06
C GLU A 85 1.02 12.22 16.56
N VAL A 86 1.64 11.13 17.02
CA VAL A 86 2.96 10.70 16.55
C VAL A 86 2.90 10.27 15.10
N LYS A 87 1.90 9.48 14.69
CA LYS A 87 1.71 9.10 13.27
C LYS A 87 1.50 10.34 12.38
N ALA A 88 0.68 11.28 12.83
CA ALA A 88 0.44 12.54 12.12
C ALA A 88 1.72 13.39 12.02
N PHE A 89 2.55 13.41 13.06
CA PHE A 89 3.85 14.10 13.03
C PHE A 89 4.81 13.43 12.03
N GLU A 90 4.94 12.09 12.06
CA GLU A 90 5.74 11.34 11.08
C GLU A 90 5.28 11.61 9.65
N ALA A 91 3.97 11.64 9.40
CA ALA A 91 3.39 11.90 8.08
C ALA A 91 3.74 13.32 7.59
N ARG A 92 3.54 14.36 8.42
CA ARG A 92 3.94 15.73 8.07
C ARG A 92 5.42 15.84 7.74
N GLN A 93 6.27 15.21 8.54
CA GLN A 93 7.72 15.21 8.32
C GLN A 93 8.09 14.50 7.01
N ALA A 94 7.43 13.38 6.70
CA ALA A 94 7.65 12.65 5.46
C ALA A 94 7.25 13.46 4.22
N ILE A 95 6.09 14.13 4.24
CA ILE A 95 5.65 15.02 3.16
C ILE A 95 6.61 16.21 3.01
N ALA A 96 7.02 16.84 4.10
CA ALA A 96 8.00 17.94 4.06
C ALA A 96 9.34 17.51 3.46
N ASN A 97 9.75 16.26 3.65
CA ASN A 97 10.97 15.68 3.07
C ASN A 97 10.80 15.26 1.60
N GLY A 98 9.56 15.29 1.06
CA GLY A 98 9.27 15.06 -0.34
C GLY A 98 8.60 13.72 -0.65
N ALA A 99 7.96 13.05 0.33
CA ALA A 99 7.10 11.90 0.05
C ALA A 99 5.81 12.36 -0.67
N ASP A 100 5.35 11.56 -1.61
CA ASP A 100 4.06 11.73 -2.32
C ASP A 100 2.97 10.84 -1.71
N GLU A 101 3.36 9.71 -1.09
CA GLU A 101 2.44 8.68 -0.60
C GLU A 101 2.88 8.19 0.79
N ILE A 102 1.91 7.98 1.67
CA ILE A 102 2.11 7.52 3.04
C ILE A 102 1.38 6.19 3.27
N ASP A 103 2.12 5.14 3.62
CA ASP A 103 1.58 3.86 4.06
C ASP A 103 1.59 3.81 5.60
N MET A 104 0.49 4.19 6.24
CA MET A 104 0.38 4.12 7.71
C MET A 104 -0.07 2.74 8.19
N VAL A 105 0.39 2.30 9.35
CA VAL A 105 -0.16 1.12 10.02
C VAL A 105 -1.28 1.53 10.97
N ALA A 106 -2.46 0.91 10.79
CA ALA A 106 -3.60 1.10 11.69
C ALA A 106 -3.28 0.60 13.11
N ASN A 107 -3.89 1.18 14.13
CA ASN A 107 -3.80 0.62 15.47
C ASN A 107 -4.69 -0.64 15.55
N LEU A 108 -4.06 -1.81 15.56
CA LEU A 108 -4.74 -3.10 15.55
C LEU A 108 -5.60 -3.31 16.80
N SER A 109 -5.26 -2.72 17.95
CA SER A 109 -6.07 -2.85 19.16
C SER A 109 -7.44 -2.20 19.00
N PHE A 110 -7.57 -1.12 18.24
CA PHE A 110 -8.86 -0.51 17.92
C PHE A 110 -9.71 -1.42 17.02
N ILE A 111 -9.08 -2.12 16.07
CA ILE A 111 -9.77 -3.07 15.20
C ILE A 111 -10.28 -4.27 16.03
N GLN A 112 -9.42 -4.88 16.83
CA GLN A 112 -9.74 -6.08 17.62
C GLN A 112 -10.75 -5.81 18.73
N SER A 113 -10.71 -4.62 19.34
CA SER A 113 -11.72 -4.20 20.33
C SER A 113 -13.05 -3.75 19.71
N GLY A 114 -13.13 -3.64 18.36
CA GLY A 114 -14.30 -3.12 17.67
C GLY A 114 -14.51 -1.61 17.84
N ASN A 115 -13.51 -0.88 18.34
CA ASN A 115 -13.58 0.58 18.53
C ASN A 115 -13.36 1.31 17.19
N GLN A 116 -14.40 1.28 16.34
CA GLN A 116 -14.35 1.89 15.01
C GLN A 116 -14.15 3.39 15.05
N GLU A 117 -14.69 4.09 16.04
CA GLU A 117 -14.55 5.54 16.23
C GLU A 117 -13.08 5.93 16.41
N ALA A 118 -12.39 5.30 17.38
CA ALA A 118 -10.97 5.55 17.62
C ALA A 118 -10.10 5.19 16.40
N LEU A 119 -10.45 4.12 15.68
CA LEU A 119 -9.75 3.75 14.44
C LEU A 119 -9.92 4.82 13.34
N ILE A 120 -11.13 5.37 13.18
CA ILE A 120 -11.39 6.46 12.22
C ILE A 120 -10.57 7.68 12.60
N GLN A 121 -10.55 8.07 13.87
CA GLN A 121 -9.77 9.22 14.36
C GLN A 121 -8.26 9.03 14.16
N ASP A 122 -7.73 7.82 14.44
CA ASP A 122 -6.31 7.48 14.21
C ASP A 122 -5.91 7.65 12.73
N ILE A 123 -6.75 7.17 11.81
CA ILE A 123 -6.50 7.28 10.37
C ILE A 123 -6.67 8.73 9.90
N HIS A 124 -7.74 9.38 10.33
CA HIS A 124 -8.08 10.75 9.91
C HIS A 124 -7.00 11.76 10.30
N ALA A 125 -6.38 11.60 11.49
CA ALA A 125 -5.26 12.45 11.92
C ALA A 125 -4.08 12.41 10.93
N VAL A 126 -3.81 11.24 10.31
CA VAL A 126 -2.78 11.11 9.28
C VAL A 126 -3.27 11.68 7.94
N VAL A 127 -4.53 11.46 7.56
CA VAL A 127 -5.12 12.04 6.34
C VAL A 127 -5.05 13.57 6.38
N GLU A 128 -5.45 14.20 7.50
CA GLU A 128 -5.32 15.66 7.70
C GLU A 128 -3.86 16.13 7.65
N ALA A 129 -2.94 15.36 8.26
CA ALA A 129 -1.52 15.71 8.29
C ALA A 129 -0.86 15.68 6.90
N VAL A 130 -1.33 14.80 6.00
CA VAL A 130 -0.87 14.68 4.62
C VAL A 130 -1.53 15.75 3.73
N GLY A 131 -2.79 16.11 4.00
CA GLY A 131 -3.55 17.08 3.22
C GLY A 131 -3.84 16.62 1.79
N GLU A 132 -4.20 17.57 0.93
CA GLU A 132 -4.57 17.29 -0.47
C GLU A 132 -3.38 16.92 -1.37
N SER A 133 -2.15 17.12 -0.90
CA SER A 133 -0.93 16.94 -1.69
C SER A 133 -0.43 15.50 -1.76
N GLY A 134 -0.96 14.59 -0.96
CA GLY A 134 -0.46 13.22 -0.89
C GLY A 134 -1.54 12.15 -0.77
N ILE A 135 -1.12 10.91 -0.92
CA ILE A 135 -1.97 9.72 -0.85
C ILE A 135 -1.72 9.00 0.49
N VAL A 136 -2.79 8.64 1.21
CA VAL A 136 -2.71 7.81 2.42
C VAL A 136 -3.23 6.41 2.10
N LYS A 137 -2.42 5.39 2.42
CA LYS A 137 -2.78 3.97 2.36
C LYS A 137 -2.70 3.39 3.76
N VAL A 138 -3.71 2.66 4.18
CA VAL A 138 -3.83 2.15 5.56
C VAL A 138 -3.57 0.65 5.58
N ILE A 139 -2.50 0.25 6.24
CA ILE A 139 -2.14 -1.15 6.47
C ILE A 139 -2.98 -1.67 7.63
N ILE A 140 -3.83 -2.66 7.35
CA ILE A 140 -4.69 -3.27 8.35
C ILE A 140 -4.16 -4.60 8.89
N GLU A 141 -3.06 -5.12 8.36
CA GLU A 141 -2.39 -6.37 8.73
C GLU A 141 -3.36 -7.56 8.75
N THR A 142 -3.88 -7.89 7.57
CA THR A 142 -4.98 -8.87 7.39
C THR A 142 -4.76 -10.22 8.04
N CYS A 143 -3.49 -10.67 8.14
CA CYS A 143 -3.15 -11.96 8.72
C CYS A 143 -3.41 -12.06 10.24
N LEU A 144 -3.64 -10.94 10.92
CA LEU A 144 -3.96 -10.88 12.36
C LEU A 144 -5.45 -10.63 12.62
N LEU A 145 -6.28 -10.58 11.57
CA LEU A 145 -7.68 -10.17 11.64
C LEU A 145 -8.63 -11.28 11.16
N THR A 146 -9.76 -11.39 11.85
CA THR A 146 -10.92 -12.13 11.36
C THR A 146 -11.60 -11.41 10.19
N ASN A 147 -12.44 -12.11 9.44
CA ASN A 147 -13.17 -11.51 8.32
C ASN A 147 -14.08 -10.34 8.75
N LYS A 148 -14.65 -10.40 9.95
CA LYS A 148 -15.45 -9.30 10.51
C LYS A 148 -14.60 -8.06 10.77
N GLU A 149 -13.41 -8.25 11.34
CA GLU A 149 -12.45 -7.17 11.62
C GLU A 149 -11.89 -6.54 10.35
N LYS A 150 -11.57 -7.34 9.32
CA LYS A 150 -11.17 -6.83 7.99
C LYS A 150 -12.24 -5.92 7.38
N SER A 151 -13.51 -6.33 7.49
CA SER A 151 -14.65 -5.54 7.00
C SER A 151 -14.81 -4.23 7.78
N LEU A 152 -14.72 -4.29 9.12
CA LEU A 152 -14.77 -3.12 10.01
C LEU A 152 -13.63 -2.14 9.67
N ALA A 153 -12.40 -2.64 9.56
CA ALA A 153 -11.23 -1.83 9.24
C ALA A 153 -11.37 -1.16 7.86
N THR A 154 -11.81 -1.91 6.85
CA THR A 154 -12.05 -1.34 5.50
C THR A 154 -13.07 -0.21 5.53
N GLN A 155 -14.17 -0.37 6.27
CA GLN A 155 -15.18 0.69 6.44
C GLN A 155 -14.60 1.92 7.16
N ALA A 156 -13.77 1.72 8.18
CA ALA A 156 -13.13 2.81 8.90
C ALA A 156 -12.17 3.60 7.99
N VAL A 157 -11.38 2.90 7.15
CA VAL A 157 -10.49 3.52 6.16
C VAL A 157 -11.25 4.44 5.20
N ILE A 158 -12.40 3.97 4.70
CA ILE A 158 -13.28 4.78 3.81
C ILE A 158 -13.80 6.01 4.56
N LYS A 159 -14.36 5.82 5.77
CA LYS A 159 -14.94 6.91 6.58
C LYS A 159 -13.91 7.95 7.00
N ALA A 160 -12.67 7.55 7.22
CA ALA A 160 -11.58 8.45 7.57
C ALA A 160 -11.03 9.25 6.39
N GLY A 161 -11.47 8.98 5.15
CA GLY A 161 -11.04 9.69 3.95
C GLY A 161 -9.69 9.24 3.40
N ALA A 162 -9.18 8.08 3.78
CA ALA A 162 -7.96 7.53 3.21
C ALA A 162 -8.19 6.97 1.79
N HIS A 163 -7.13 6.87 1.01
CA HIS A 163 -7.20 6.55 -0.42
C HIS A 163 -7.11 5.06 -0.72
N PHE A 164 -6.46 4.28 0.14
CA PHE A 164 -6.26 2.83 -0.04
C PHE A 164 -6.39 2.07 1.28
N VAL A 165 -6.90 0.82 1.19
CA VAL A 165 -6.58 -0.23 2.16
C VAL A 165 -5.35 -1.00 1.65
N LYS A 166 -4.37 -1.24 2.52
CA LYS A 166 -3.22 -2.11 2.27
C LYS A 166 -3.30 -3.33 3.18
N THR A 167 -3.03 -4.52 2.64
CA THR A 167 -3.19 -5.77 3.38
C THR A 167 -2.18 -5.93 4.52
N SER A 168 -0.90 -5.70 4.26
CA SER A 168 0.16 -6.24 5.12
C SER A 168 1.38 -5.33 5.18
N THR A 169 2.09 -5.38 6.32
CA THR A 169 3.40 -4.74 6.49
C THR A 169 4.53 -5.48 5.78
N GLY A 170 4.43 -6.79 5.67
CA GLY A 170 5.50 -7.70 5.25
C GLY A 170 6.44 -8.11 6.39
N PHE A 171 6.15 -7.71 7.64
CA PHE A 171 6.91 -8.02 8.86
C PHE A 171 6.14 -8.91 9.84
N SER A 172 4.98 -9.42 9.43
CA SER A 172 4.15 -10.32 10.24
C SER A 172 4.18 -11.75 9.70
N ILE A 173 3.26 -12.59 10.17
CA ILE A 173 3.25 -14.04 9.92
C ILE A 173 2.93 -14.43 8.47
N SER A 174 2.18 -13.60 7.74
CA SER A 174 1.90 -13.82 6.30
C SER A 174 1.63 -12.50 5.57
N GLY A 175 1.59 -12.55 4.23
CA GLY A 175 1.28 -11.42 3.37
C GLY A 175 -0.13 -11.48 2.79
N ALA A 176 -0.34 -10.80 1.65
CA ALA A 176 -1.61 -10.73 0.96
C ALA A 176 -2.10 -12.09 0.46
N THR A 177 -3.40 -12.34 0.58
CA THR A 177 -4.09 -13.47 -0.04
C THR A 177 -5.14 -12.97 -1.04
N VAL A 178 -5.53 -13.84 -1.99
CA VAL A 178 -6.61 -13.54 -2.95
C VAL A 178 -7.92 -13.29 -2.20
N GLU A 179 -8.20 -14.13 -1.21
CA GLU A 179 -9.39 -14.07 -0.37
C GLU A 179 -9.50 -12.73 0.37
N ASP A 180 -8.39 -12.21 0.91
CA ASP A 180 -8.35 -10.90 1.56
C ASP A 180 -8.69 -9.77 0.59
N ILE A 181 -8.10 -9.80 -0.61
CA ILE A 181 -8.35 -8.79 -1.64
C ILE A 181 -9.82 -8.81 -2.08
N GLU A 182 -10.37 -10.00 -2.34
CA GLU A 182 -11.80 -10.15 -2.73
C GLU A 182 -12.73 -9.64 -1.64
N GLN A 183 -12.45 -9.96 -0.37
CA GLN A 183 -13.23 -9.48 0.76
C GLN A 183 -13.17 -7.95 0.90
N ILE A 184 -11.97 -7.37 0.85
CA ILE A 184 -11.78 -5.91 0.92
C ILE A 184 -12.53 -5.25 -0.24
N LYS A 185 -12.44 -5.79 -1.46
CA LYS A 185 -13.14 -5.29 -2.65
C LYS A 185 -14.65 -5.25 -2.48
N GLN A 186 -15.24 -6.31 -1.89
CA GLN A 186 -16.68 -6.37 -1.61
C GLN A 186 -17.13 -5.23 -0.69
N VAL A 187 -16.32 -4.88 0.32
CA VAL A 187 -16.61 -3.79 1.26
C VAL A 187 -16.30 -2.43 0.64
N ALA A 188 -15.17 -2.30 -0.03
CA ALA A 188 -14.72 -1.04 -0.61
C ALA A 188 -15.59 -0.54 -1.77
N ARG A 189 -16.22 -1.45 -2.55
CA ARG A 189 -17.13 -1.11 -3.67
C ARG A 189 -16.56 -0.04 -4.62
N ASN A 190 -15.25 -0.11 -4.89
CA ASN A 190 -14.49 0.83 -5.72
C ASN A 190 -14.43 2.28 -5.18
N GLN A 191 -14.75 2.54 -3.93
CA GLN A 191 -14.64 3.88 -3.31
C GLN A 191 -13.18 4.25 -3.01
N ILE A 192 -12.34 3.26 -2.75
CA ILE A 192 -10.90 3.40 -2.47
C ILE A 192 -10.10 2.32 -3.19
N GLY A 193 -8.80 2.56 -3.37
CA GLY A 193 -7.87 1.58 -3.92
C GLY A 193 -7.56 0.44 -2.95
N ILE A 194 -7.00 -0.66 -3.48
CA ILE A 194 -6.57 -1.81 -2.69
C ILE A 194 -5.11 -2.10 -3.02
N LYS A 195 -4.23 -2.05 -2.02
CA LYS A 195 -2.82 -2.42 -2.15
C LYS A 195 -2.58 -3.80 -1.56
N ALA A 196 -2.22 -4.76 -2.42
CA ALA A 196 -1.73 -6.07 -1.97
C ALA A 196 -0.23 -5.97 -1.66
N ALA A 197 0.20 -6.43 -0.49
CA ALA A 197 1.61 -6.42 -0.10
C ALA A 197 2.00 -7.65 0.72
N GLY A 198 3.28 -8.04 0.63
CA GLY A 198 3.82 -9.22 1.29
C GLY A 198 3.56 -10.52 0.50
N GLY A 199 4.64 -11.27 0.24
CA GLY A 199 4.57 -12.58 -0.41
C GLY A 199 4.47 -12.56 -1.94
N ILE A 200 4.37 -11.42 -2.60
CA ILE A 200 4.24 -11.30 -4.07
C ILE A 200 5.64 -11.28 -4.70
N ARG A 201 6.04 -12.39 -5.34
CA ARG A 201 7.41 -12.60 -5.84
C ARG A 201 7.47 -12.95 -7.33
N THR A 202 6.34 -13.32 -7.92
CA THR A 202 6.25 -13.77 -9.32
C THR A 202 5.16 -13.02 -10.06
N LYS A 203 5.29 -12.92 -11.38
CA LYS A 203 4.27 -12.35 -12.28
C LYS A 203 2.89 -12.99 -12.06
N LYS A 204 2.85 -14.31 -11.94
CA LYS A 204 1.60 -15.07 -11.72
C LYS A 204 0.90 -14.70 -10.41
N GLU A 205 1.66 -14.47 -9.33
CA GLU A 205 1.10 -13.99 -8.06
C GLU A 205 0.57 -12.57 -8.18
N ALA A 206 1.33 -11.68 -8.82
CA ALA A 206 0.90 -10.31 -9.08
C ALA A 206 -0.40 -10.25 -9.90
N GLU A 207 -0.48 -11.01 -11.00
CA GLU A 207 -1.69 -11.11 -11.84
C GLU A 207 -2.90 -11.63 -11.06
N LYS A 208 -2.72 -12.60 -10.15
CA LYS A 208 -3.80 -13.10 -9.29
C LYS A 208 -4.33 -12.01 -8.35
N MET A 209 -3.44 -11.22 -7.72
CA MET A 209 -3.87 -10.13 -6.85
C MET A 209 -4.65 -9.05 -7.62
N ILE A 210 -4.18 -8.70 -8.82
CA ILE A 210 -4.88 -7.73 -9.68
C ILE A 210 -6.25 -8.28 -10.12
N ALA A 211 -6.32 -9.54 -10.54
CA ALA A 211 -7.59 -10.18 -10.92
C ALA A 211 -8.59 -10.22 -9.75
N ALA A 212 -8.13 -10.41 -8.51
CA ALA A 212 -8.95 -10.34 -7.31
C ALA A 212 -9.45 -8.91 -6.99
N GLY A 213 -8.74 -7.88 -7.50
CA GLY A 213 -9.16 -6.49 -7.34
C GLY A 213 -8.11 -5.53 -6.77
N ALA A 214 -6.86 -5.97 -6.60
CA ALA A 214 -5.79 -5.07 -6.22
C ALA A 214 -5.51 -4.04 -7.34
N THR A 215 -5.36 -2.79 -6.95
CA THR A 215 -5.04 -1.67 -7.84
C THR A 215 -3.61 -1.16 -7.62
N ARG A 216 -2.90 -1.71 -6.64
CA ARG A 216 -1.50 -1.46 -6.33
C ARG A 216 -0.86 -2.71 -5.72
N LEU A 217 0.43 -2.91 -5.94
CA LEU A 217 1.20 -4.05 -5.44
C LEU A 217 2.46 -3.57 -4.72
N GLY A 218 2.64 -3.97 -3.45
CA GLY A 218 3.87 -3.73 -2.70
C GLY A 218 4.78 -4.95 -2.76
N THR A 219 5.96 -4.82 -3.37
CA THR A 219 6.91 -5.93 -3.49
C THR A 219 8.36 -5.45 -3.51
N SER A 220 9.27 -6.26 -2.95
CA SER A 220 10.71 -6.08 -3.10
C SER A 220 11.29 -6.73 -4.36
N GLY A 221 10.49 -7.53 -5.06
CA GLY A 221 10.88 -8.26 -6.27
C GLY A 221 10.32 -7.65 -7.56
N GLY A 222 10.08 -6.33 -7.60
CA GLY A 222 9.44 -5.67 -8.74
C GLY A 222 10.05 -6.01 -10.09
N VAL A 223 11.38 -6.01 -10.21
CA VAL A 223 12.12 -6.34 -11.44
C VAL A 223 11.87 -7.78 -11.92
N ALA A 224 11.69 -8.73 -11.00
CA ALA A 224 11.42 -10.13 -11.34
C ALA A 224 9.97 -10.41 -11.75
N ILE A 225 9.07 -9.46 -11.53
CA ILE A 225 7.64 -9.58 -11.77
C ILE A 225 7.26 -9.08 -13.18
N VAL A 226 7.96 -8.09 -13.71
CA VAL A 226 7.66 -7.43 -15.01
C VAL A 226 8.34 -8.02 -16.22
#